data_28ed07c6eb83c83f0f1ff0211c81fe49
#
_entry.id   28ed07c6eb83c83f0f1ff0211c81fe49
#
_cell.length_a   1.000
_cell.length_b   1.000
_cell.length_c   1.000
_cell.angle_alpha   90.00
_cell.angle_beta   90.00
_cell.angle_gamma   90.00
#
_symmetry.space_group_name_H-M   'P 1'
#
loop_
_entity.id
_entity.type
_entity.pdbx_description
1 polymer ?
#
loop_
_entity_poly.entity_id
_entity_poly.type
_entity_poly.pdbx_seq_one_letter_code
_entity_poly.pdbx_strand_id
1 'polypeptide(L)'
;MIGFVKTGAGAHGLYPSRDGRFLYVSDRAAGAVSVLSFKTRKVVATWLIPGGSPDMGNVSADGGVLWLSGRYDDQVYAIDTRTGKLLARVPVGAGPHGVCVWPQPGRYSLGHTGIMR
;
A
#
# COMPACT_ATOMS: atom_id res chain seq x y z
N MET A 1 -24.99 4.64 7.07
CA MET A 1 -23.55 4.44 7.25
C MET A 1 -23.29 3.16 8.02
N ILE A 2 -22.37 2.32 7.54
CA ILE A 2 -22.08 1.04 8.21
C ILE A 2 -21.12 1.26 9.38
N GLY A 3 -20.13 2.12 9.19
CA GLY A 3 -19.17 2.43 10.24
C GLY A 3 -17.91 3.07 9.72
N PHE A 4 -17.01 3.42 10.64
CA PHE A 4 -15.68 3.92 10.36
C PHE A 4 -14.63 3.03 11.02
N VAL A 5 -13.50 2.86 10.38
CA VAL A 5 -12.32 2.24 10.96
C VAL A 5 -11.21 3.28 10.98
N LYS A 6 -10.68 3.57 12.17
CA LYS A 6 -9.59 4.52 12.31
C LYS A 6 -8.27 3.84 11.96
N THR A 7 -7.50 4.48 11.09
CA THR A 7 -6.14 4.07 10.74
C THR A 7 -5.15 5.15 11.19
N GLY A 8 -3.96 5.18 10.57
CA GLY A 8 -2.99 6.22 10.86
C GLY A 8 -3.33 7.56 10.21
N ALA A 9 -2.57 8.59 10.55
CA ALA A 9 -2.77 9.92 10.00
C ALA A 9 -2.47 9.96 8.50
N GLY A 10 -3.34 10.62 7.74
CA GLY A 10 -3.16 10.83 6.31
C GLY A 10 -3.46 9.60 5.48
N ALA A 11 -4.48 8.82 5.85
CA ALA A 11 -4.93 7.68 5.06
C ALA A 11 -5.20 8.12 3.62
N HIS A 12 -4.54 7.46 2.66
CA HIS A 12 -4.57 7.92 1.27
C HIS A 12 -4.90 6.81 0.28
N GLY A 13 -4.12 5.72 0.27
CA GLY A 13 -4.33 4.62 -0.67
C GLY A 13 -4.90 3.38 0.00
N LEU A 14 -5.70 2.62 -0.74
CA LEU A 14 -6.36 1.41 -0.27
C LEU A 14 -6.06 0.29 -1.25
N TYR A 15 -5.43 -0.78 -0.78
CA TYR A 15 -5.01 -1.89 -1.64
C TYR A 15 -5.37 -3.23 -1.00
N PRO A 16 -6.33 -3.99 -1.57
CA PRO A 16 -6.67 -5.30 -1.03
C PRO A 16 -5.55 -6.30 -1.27
N SER A 17 -5.34 -7.20 -0.32
CA SER A 17 -4.45 -8.33 -0.51
C SER A 17 -4.99 -9.26 -1.62
N ARG A 18 -4.09 -10.02 -2.26
CA ARG A 18 -4.51 -10.89 -3.38
C ARG A 18 -5.45 -12.00 -2.96
N ASP A 19 -5.35 -12.45 -1.71
CA ASP A 19 -6.26 -13.47 -1.17
C ASP A 19 -7.58 -12.88 -0.64
N GLY A 20 -7.75 -11.56 -0.69
CA GLY A 20 -8.98 -10.89 -0.24
C GLY A 20 -9.19 -10.85 1.26
N ARG A 21 -8.17 -11.16 2.07
CA ARG A 21 -8.28 -11.20 3.52
C ARG A 21 -7.99 -9.88 4.20
N PHE A 22 -7.15 -9.06 3.59
CA PHE A 22 -6.65 -7.83 4.20
C PHE A 22 -6.77 -6.65 3.25
N LEU A 23 -6.87 -5.47 3.84
CA LEU A 23 -6.77 -4.19 3.15
C LEU A 23 -5.55 -3.44 3.69
N TYR A 24 -4.65 -3.08 2.81
CA TYR A 24 -3.49 -2.24 3.15
C TYR A 24 -3.86 -0.79 2.94
N VAL A 25 -3.69 0.02 3.97
CA VAL A 25 -4.00 1.46 3.92
C VAL A 25 -2.70 2.24 4.08
N SER A 26 -2.34 3.02 3.07
CA SER A 26 -1.18 3.89 3.19
C SER A 26 -1.54 5.11 4.03
N ASP A 27 -0.88 5.26 5.16
CA ASP A 27 -1.06 6.38 6.07
C ASP A 27 0.08 7.37 5.83
N ARG A 28 -0.11 8.25 4.86
CA ARG A 28 0.96 9.09 4.33
C ARG A 28 1.59 10.00 5.38
N ALA A 29 0.80 10.68 6.17
CA ALA A 29 1.30 11.60 7.19
C ALA A 29 1.94 10.86 8.36
N ALA A 30 1.48 9.65 8.65
CA ALA A 30 2.03 8.83 9.74
C ALA A 30 3.32 8.10 9.34
N GLY A 31 3.61 7.98 8.03
CA GLY A 31 4.74 7.18 7.56
C GLY A 31 4.56 5.70 7.83
N ALA A 32 3.37 5.18 7.59
CA ALA A 32 3.02 3.81 7.96
C ALA A 32 2.01 3.20 6.99
N VAL A 33 1.84 1.89 7.09
CA VAL A 33 0.75 1.16 6.43
C VAL A 33 -0.06 0.47 7.51
N SER A 34 -1.35 0.74 7.56
CA SER A 34 -2.28 0.01 8.41
C SER A 34 -2.81 -1.20 7.67
N VAL A 35 -2.81 -2.36 8.34
CA VAL A 35 -3.35 -3.60 7.79
C VAL A 35 -4.70 -3.87 8.45
N LEU A 36 -5.76 -3.82 7.67
CA LEU A 36 -7.13 -4.04 8.12
C LEU A 36 -7.56 -5.45 7.74
N SER A 37 -8.14 -6.18 8.69
CA SER A 37 -8.78 -7.46 8.39
C SER A 37 -10.19 -7.23 7.88
N PHE A 38 -10.54 -7.77 6.71
CA PHE A 38 -11.91 -7.72 6.22
C PHE A 38 -12.86 -8.51 7.10
N LYS A 39 -12.39 -9.61 7.70
CA LYS A 39 -13.22 -10.46 8.55
C LYS A 39 -13.64 -9.76 9.82
N THR A 40 -12.70 -9.14 10.52
CA THR A 40 -12.95 -8.49 11.81
C THR A 40 -13.27 -7.01 11.68
N ARG A 41 -12.96 -6.41 10.54
CA ARG A 41 -13.09 -4.96 10.27
C ARG A 41 -12.28 -4.11 11.24
N LYS A 42 -11.12 -4.64 11.66
CA LYS A 42 -10.21 -3.96 12.59
C LYS A 42 -8.81 -3.93 12.03
N VAL A 43 -8.04 -2.93 12.43
CA VAL A 43 -6.61 -2.88 12.15
C VAL A 43 -5.92 -3.96 12.97
N VAL A 44 -5.24 -4.88 12.28
CA VAL A 44 -4.56 -6.02 12.90
C VAL A 44 -3.04 -5.86 12.94
N ALA A 45 -2.50 -4.93 12.16
CA ALA A 45 -1.07 -4.63 12.14
C ALA A 45 -0.84 -3.21 11.62
N THR A 46 0.28 -2.63 12.01
CA THR A 46 0.76 -1.34 11.49
C THR A 46 2.23 -1.51 11.13
N TRP A 47 2.55 -1.28 9.86
CA TRP A 47 3.91 -1.40 9.34
C TRP A 47 4.54 -0.03 9.22
N LEU A 48 5.59 0.23 10.00
CA LEU A 48 6.25 1.53 10.02
C LEU A 48 7.24 1.67 8.86
N ILE A 49 7.25 2.85 8.25
CA ILE A 49 8.26 3.25 7.27
C ILE A 49 8.94 4.49 7.84
N PRO A 50 10.03 4.33 8.60
CA PRO A 50 10.65 5.45 9.29
C PRO A 50 11.03 6.58 8.33
N GLY A 51 10.55 7.79 8.61
CA GLY A 51 10.75 8.95 7.74
C GLY A 51 10.01 8.89 6.43
N GLY A 52 9.14 7.90 6.23
CA GLY A 52 8.43 7.70 4.97
C GLY A 52 7.16 8.52 4.83
N SER A 53 6.67 8.56 3.59
CA SER A 53 5.42 9.22 3.22
C SER A 53 4.68 8.37 2.19
N PRO A 54 4.23 7.16 2.56
CA PRO A 54 3.63 6.23 1.60
C PRO A 54 2.36 6.82 1.00
N ASP A 55 2.30 6.85 -0.32
CA ASP A 55 1.22 7.47 -1.06
C ASP A 55 0.42 6.42 -1.81
N MET A 56 0.71 6.17 -3.06
CA MET A 56 -0.05 5.25 -3.90
C MET A 56 0.85 4.13 -4.41
N GLY A 57 0.23 3.03 -4.75
CA GLY A 57 1.00 1.90 -5.27
C GLY A 57 0.13 0.72 -5.68
N ASN A 58 0.68 -0.47 -5.51
CA ASN A 58 0.00 -1.69 -5.92
C ASN A 58 0.65 -2.90 -5.24
N VAL A 59 -0.09 -3.99 -5.21
CA VAL A 59 0.38 -5.29 -4.70
C VAL A 59 0.89 -6.11 -5.88
N SER A 60 2.01 -6.83 -5.71
CA SER A 60 2.54 -7.72 -6.73
C SER A 60 1.53 -8.83 -7.07
N ALA A 61 1.70 -9.45 -8.26
CA ALA A 61 0.76 -10.46 -8.76
C ALA A 61 0.62 -11.66 -7.81
N ASP A 62 1.70 -12.05 -7.14
CA ASP A 62 1.69 -13.14 -6.17
C ASP A 62 1.25 -12.72 -4.76
N GLY A 63 0.98 -11.43 -4.57
CA GLY A 63 0.58 -10.89 -3.28
C GLY A 63 1.70 -10.68 -2.28
N GLY A 64 2.93 -11.00 -2.64
CA GLY A 64 4.06 -11.02 -1.69
C GLY A 64 4.68 -9.67 -1.38
N VAL A 65 4.53 -8.69 -2.26
CA VAL A 65 5.15 -7.37 -2.11
C VAL A 65 4.13 -6.27 -2.35
N LEU A 66 4.06 -5.33 -1.42
CA LEU A 66 3.34 -4.07 -1.60
C LEU A 66 4.35 -3.00 -2.01
N TRP A 67 4.12 -2.41 -3.18
CA TRP A 67 4.93 -1.33 -3.71
C TRP A 67 4.20 -0.01 -3.51
N LEU A 68 4.85 0.96 -2.89
CA LEU A 68 4.27 2.28 -2.63
C LEU A 68 5.26 3.38 -3.03
N SER A 69 4.75 4.46 -3.58
CA SER A 69 5.53 5.67 -3.75
C SER A 69 5.69 6.39 -2.41
N GLY A 70 6.85 6.97 -2.17
CA GLY A 70 7.11 7.85 -1.03
C GLY A 70 7.14 9.28 -1.51
N ARG A 71 5.99 9.92 -1.51
CA ARG A 71 5.76 11.19 -2.22
C ARG A 71 6.70 12.32 -1.79
N TYR A 72 6.97 12.42 -0.50
CA TYR A 72 7.74 13.54 0.04
C TYR A 72 9.21 13.20 0.33
N ASP A 73 9.58 11.93 0.20
CA ASP A 73 10.97 11.50 0.37
C ASP A 73 11.62 10.94 -0.91
N ASP A 74 10.93 11.08 -2.03
CA ASP A 74 11.43 10.79 -3.37
C ASP A 74 11.93 9.35 -3.53
N GLN A 75 11.17 8.40 -2.98
CA GLN A 75 11.50 6.98 -2.99
C GLN A 75 10.31 6.13 -3.40
N VAL A 76 10.60 4.89 -3.74
CA VAL A 76 9.60 3.82 -3.85
C VAL A 76 9.96 2.77 -2.82
N TYR A 77 8.96 2.32 -2.07
CA TYR A 77 9.12 1.29 -1.04
C TYR A 77 8.65 -0.06 -1.55
N ALA A 78 9.38 -1.12 -1.20
CA ALA A 78 8.93 -2.49 -1.35
C ALA A 78 8.77 -3.10 0.04
N ILE A 79 7.58 -3.58 0.36
CA ILE A 79 7.23 -4.10 1.68
C ILE A 79 6.79 -5.55 1.55
N ASP A 80 7.37 -6.43 2.37
CA ASP A 80 6.94 -7.82 2.47
C ASP A 80 5.55 -7.87 3.13
N THR A 81 4.55 -8.36 2.41
CA THR A 81 3.17 -8.38 2.91
C THR A 81 2.93 -9.41 3.99
N ARG A 82 3.82 -10.39 4.16
CA ARG A 82 3.67 -11.40 5.22
C ARG A 82 4.15 -10.89 6.56
N THR A 83 5.19 -10.07 6.55
CA THR A 83 5.85 -9.62 7.79
C THR A 83 5.73 -8.12 8.03
N GLY A 84 5.44 -7.35 6.99
CA GLY A 84 5.48 -5.89 7.04
C GLY A 84 6.89 -5.32 6.98
N LYS A 85 7.89 -6.16 6.71
CA LYS A 85 9.28 -5.72 6.64
C LYS A 85 9.51 -4.88 5.39
N LEU A 86 10.19 -3.75 5.57
CA LEU A 86 10.63 -2.91 4.46
C LEU A 86 11.80 -3.61 3.77
N LEU A 87 11.56 -4.10 2.54
CA LEU A 87 12.56 -4.85 1.77
C LEU A 87 13.54 -3.92 1.06
N ALA A 88 13.04 -2.79 0.58
CA ALA A 88 13.86 -1.85 -0.18
C ALA A 88 13.27 -0.46 -0.15
N ARG A 89 14.16 0.53 -0.27
CA ARG A 89 13.85 1.93 -0.56
C ARG A 89 14.63 2.29 -1.81
N VAL A 90 13.94 2.59 -2.90
CA VAL A 90 14.56 2.89 -4.18
C VAL A 90 14.43 4.37 -4.46
N PRO A 91 15.54 5.13 -4.54
CA PRO A 91 15.49 6.55 -4.89
C PRO A 91 14.93 6.72 -6.31
N VAL A 92 14.05 7.69 -6.47
CA VAL A 92 13.45 8.04 -7.77
C VAL A 92 13.44 9.55 -7.92
N GLY A 93 12.81 10.06 -8.99
CA GLY A 93 12.66 11.49 -9.18
C GLY A 93 11.78 12.14 -8.14
N ALA A 94 11.79 13.47 -8.09
CA ALA A 94 11.06 14.24 -7.09
C ALA A 94 9.55 14.04 -7.18
N GLY A 95 8.91 13.88 -6.02
CA GLY A 95 7.47 13.83 -5.88
C GLY A 95 6.78 12.64 -6.53
N PRO A 96 7.29 11.39 -6.39
CA PRO A 96 6.60 10.25 -6.97
C PRO A 96 5.21 10.10 -6.36
N HIS A 97 4.22 9.83 -7.21
CA HIS A 97 2.83 9.74 -6.77
C HIS A 97 2.25 8.35 -7.01
N GLY A 98 2.21 7.89 -8.25
CA GLY A 98 1.64 6.59 -8.58
C GLY A 98 2.69 5.54 -8.89
N VAL A 99 2.36 4.29 -8.64
CA VAL A 99 3.18 3.12 -8.98
C VAL A 99 2.29 2.10 -9.66
N CYS A 100 2.72 1.62 -10.80
CA CYS A 100 2.07 0.51 -11.50
C CYS A 100 2.99 -0.70 -11.45
N VAL A 101 2.46 -1.82 -10.98
CA VAL A 101 3.21 -3.07 -10.87
C VAL A 101 2.74 -4.02 -11.97
N TRP A 102 3.68 -4.51 -12.76
CA TRP A 102 3.43 -5.42 -13.86
C TRP A 102 4.31 -6.66 -13.74
N PRO A 103 3.87 -7.86 -14.07
CA PRO A 103 2.52 -8.22 -14.51
C PRO A 103 1.52 -8.32 -13.36
N GLN A 104 0.23 -8.18 -13.71
CA GLN A 104 -0.87 -8.30 -12.77
C GLN A 104 -1.83 -9.40 -13.21
N PRO A 105 -2.54 -10.06 -12.28
CA PRO A 105 -3.56 -11.04 -12.66
C PRO A 105 -4.75 -10.33 -13.33
N GLY A 106 -5.33 -10.97 -14.33
CA GLY A 106 -6.51 -10.46 -15.03
C GLY A 106 -6.19 -9.67 -16.28
N ARG A 107 -7.24 -9.10 -16.87
CA ARG A 107 -7.19 -8.47 -18.19
C ARG A 107 -7.44 -6.98 -18.18
N TYR A 108 -8.07 -6.46 -17.13
CA TYR A 108 -8.60 -5.09 -17.13
C TYR A 108 -7.88 -4.23 -16.11
N SER A 109 -7.56 -3.03 -16.53
CA SER A 109 -7.08 -2.00 -15.61
C SER A 109 -8.26 -1.36 -14.89
N LEU A 110 -8.11 -1.16 -13.60
CA LEU A 110 -9.11 -0.49 -12.78
C LEU A 110 -8.57 0.88 -12.35
N GLY A 111 -8.89 1.88 -13.15
CA GLY A 111 -8.54 3.26 -12.84
C GLY A 111 -7.11 3.64 -13.17
N HIS A 112 -6.75 4.84 -12.76
CA HIS A 112 -5.46 5.47 -13.12
C HIS A 112 -4.25 4.90 -12.38
N THR A 113 -4.47 4.09 -11.36
CA THR A 113 -3.39 3.45 -10.62
C THR A 113 -2.78 2.26 -11.34
N GLY A 114 -3.35 1.85 -12.46
CA GLY A 114 -2.87 0.69 -13.22
C GLY A 114 -3.21 -0.65 -12.59
N ILE A 115 -4.17 -0.69 -11.69
CA ILE A 115 -4.62 -1.93 -11.06
C ILE A 115 -5.32 -2.78 -12.11
N MET A 116 -4.93 -4.04 -12.21
CA MET A 116 -5.47 -5.00 -13.18
C MET A 116 -6.08 -6.20 -12.48
N ARG A 117 -7.07 -6.76 -13.14
CA ARG A 117 -7.80 -7.90 -12.62
C ARG A 117 -7.79 -9.06 -13.56
#